data_74498e2777277497ae16983bc03f4691
#
_entry.id   74498e2777277497ae16983bc03f4691
#
_cell.length_a   1.000
_cell.length_b   1.000
_cell.length_c   1.000
_cell.angle_alpha   90.00
_cell.angle_beta   90.00
_cell.angle_gamma   90.00
#
_symmetry.space_group_name_H-M   'P 1'
#
loop_
_entity.id
_entity.type
_entity.pdbx_description
1 polymer ?
#
loop_
_entity_poly.entity_id
_entity_poly.type
_entity_poly.pdbx_seq_one_letter_code
_entity_poly.pdbx_strand_id
1 'polypeptide(L)'
;MALINKVLPGFVATMWMQDDAVPTPLTPTQLNTWTDVEAIIGTSAGGTGTAGMQIPIEVVPAFGSDDAFAAYSIAGARTGAKITTQNQPTSMTITAAYNSADPALLQIVADGNSGTVIRTYVVSWTDGTDTGAFAFNGRVGGIHWDMAPSAESKLIFTVHPVGGDNFGQSNS
;
A
#
# COMPACT_ATOMS: atom_id res chain seq x y z
N MET A 1 5.70 18.64 -24.02
CA MET A 1 5.06 18.43 -22.70
C MET A 1 3.65 18.00 -22.98
N ALA A 2 3.35 16.71 -22.87
CA ALA A 2 2.00 16.20 -23.04
C ALA A 2 1.18 16.59 -21.80
N LEU A 3 0.15 17.41 -22.02
CA LEU A 3 -0.83 17.68 -20.99
C LEU A 3 -1.55 16.37 -20.68
N ILE A 4 -1.62 16.01 -19.40
CA ILE A 4 -2.46 14.89 -18.95
C ILE A 4 -3.90 15.28 -19.22
N ASN A 5 -4.43 14.80 -20.32
CA ASN A 5 -5.79 15.15 -20.79
C ASN A 5 -6.86 14.17 -20.30
N LYS A 6 -6.50 13.23 -19.43
CA LYS A 6 -7.45 12.27 -18.85
C LYS A 6 -7.52 12.45 -17.34
N VAL A 7 -8.54 13.12 -16.87
CA VAL A 7 -9.09 12.81 -15.55
C VAL A 7 -9.76 11.45 -15.73
N LEU A 8 -9.24 10.43 -15.09
CA LEU A 8 -9.78 9.07 -15.16
C LEU A 8 -11.05 9.00 -14.30
N PRO A 9 -12.25 9.11 -14.87
CA PRO A 9 -13.46 8.86 -14.12
C PRO A 9 -13.65 7.35 -14.02
N GLY A 10 -13.61 6.83 -12.80
CA GLY A 10 -14.06 5.46 -12.51
C GLY A 10 -13.05 4.36 -12.76
N PHE A 11 -11.78 4.58 -12.45
CA PHE A 11 -10.86 3.44 -12.35
C PHE A 11 -11.18 2.58 -11.12
N VAL A 12 -11.07 1.29 -11.30
CA VAL A 12 -11.19 0.33 -10.20
C VAL A 12 -9.81 0.17 -9.57
N ALA A 13 -9.70 0.61 -8.32
CA ALA A 13 -8.51 0.36 -7.53
C ALA A 13 -8.71 -0.88 -6.66
N THR A 14 -7.72 -1.77 -6.64
CA THR A 14 -7.69 -2.96 -5.82
C THR A 14 -6.41 -2.99 -5.00
N MET A 15 -6.46 -3.63 -3.84
CA MET A 15 -5.29 -3.80 -3.01
C MET A 15 -4.94 -5.27 -2.87
N TRP A 16 -3.65 -5.56 -2.97
CA TRP A 16 -3.08 -6.89 -2.92
C TRP A 16 -1.99 -6.94 -1.87
N MET A 17 -1.74 -8.12 -1.36
CA MET A 17 -0.61 -8.40 -0.47
C MET A 17 0.11 -9.66 -0.93
N GLN A 18 1.40 -9.73 -0.65
CA GLN A 18 2.23 -10.89 -0.93
C GLN A 18 1.75 -12.12 -0.16
N ASP A 19 1.56 -13.26 -0.85
CA ASP A 19 1.06 -14.53 -0.28
C ASP A 19 2.22 -15.47 0.05
N ASP A 20 2.95 -15.19 1.12
CA ASP A 20 3.98 -16.10 1.64
C ASP A 20 3.84 -16.30 3.14
N ALA A 21 4.00 -17.52 3.61
CA ALA A 21 4.05 -17.81 5.04
C ALA A 21 5.21 -17.07 5.72
N VAL A 22 6.34 -16.92 5.01
CA VAL A 22 7.50 -16.13 5.42
C VAL A 22 7.86 -15.20 4.26
N PRO A 23 7.23 -14.02 4.19
CA PRO A 23 7.41 -13.14 3.05
C PRO A 23 8.83 -12.58 2.99
N THR A 24 9.34 -12.50 1.78
CA THR A 24 10.56 -11.73 1.47
C THR A 24 10.11 -10.44 0.78
N PRO A 25 10.13 -9.29 1.48
CA PRO A 25 9.69 -8.04 0.90
C PRO A 25 10.50 -7.67 -0.34
N LEU A 26 9.84 -7.09 -1.34
CA LEU A 26 10.52 -6.62 -2.54
C LEU A 26 11.54 -5.53 -2.22
N THR A 27 12.67 -5.55 -2.91
CA THR A 27 13.68 -4.51 -2.82
C THR A 27 13.17 -3.20 -3.46
N PRO A 28 13.75 -2.03 -3.15
CA PRO A 28 13.36 -0.76 -3.76
C PRO A 28 13.38 -0.77 -5.30
N THR A 29 14.31 -1.52 -5.91
CA THR A 29 14.36 -1.66 -7.37
C THR A 29 13.18 -2.47 -7.89
N GLN A 30 12.84 -3.58 -7.23
CA GLN A 30 11.72 -4.44 -7.61
C GLN A 30 10.36 -3.75 -7.43
N LEU A 31 10.21 -2.89 -6.42
CA LEU A 31 8.99 -2.10 -6.23
C LEU A 31 8.68 -1.17 -7.43
N ASN A 32 9.70 -0.81 -8.21
CA ASN A 32 9.57 0.01 -9.43
C ASN A 32 9.57 -0.82 -10.72
N THR A 33 9.59 -2.14 -10.62
CA THR A 33 9.64 -3.04 -11.77
C THR A 33 8.30 -3.71 -11.97
N TRP A 34 7.64 -3.44 -13.11
CA TRP A 34 6.30 -3.98 -13.39
C TRP A 34 6.22 -5.50 -13.24
N THR A 35 7.17 -6.23 -13.80
CA THR A 35 7.16 -7.70 -13.74
C THR A 35 7.15 -8.26 -12.31
N ASP A 36 7.88 -7.64 -11.40
CA ASP A 36 7.92 -8.06 -9.99
C ASP A 36 6.63 -7.70 -9.25
N VAL A 37 6.08 -6.53 -9.53
CA VAL A 37 4.82 -6.05 -8.95
C VAL A 37 3.63 -6.81 -9.52
N GLU A 38 3.61 -7.07 -10.84
CA GLU A 38 2.58 -7.85 -11.51
C GLU A 38 2.46 -9.27 -10.94
N ALA A 39 3.57 -9.87 -10.52
CA ALA A 39 3.56 -11.17 -9.87
C ALA A 39 2.73 -11.20 -8.57
N ILE A 40 2.63 -10.07 -7.86
CA ILE A 40 1.79 -9.94 -6.67
C ILE A 40 0.32 -9.64 -7.03
N ILE A 41 0.08 -8.84 -8.07
CA ILE A 41 -1.29 -8.57 -8.58
C ILE A 41 -1.92 -9.84 -9.14
N GLY A 42 -1.17 -10.87 -9.28
CA GLY A 42 -1.29 -11.98 -10.11
C GLY A 42 -2.43 -12.91 -10.04
N THR A 43 -3.01 -12.95 -11.12
CA THR A 43 -3.74 -14.01 -11.76
C THR A 43 -2.86 -14.84 -12.68
N SER A 44 -1.59 -14.65 -12.72
CA SER A 44 -0.69 -15.45 -13.55
C SER A 44 -0.50 -16.84 -12.92
N ALA A 45 -1.48 -17.69 -13.15
CA ALA A 45 -1.27 -19.13 -13.05
C ALA A 45 -0.07 -19.51 -13.94
N GLY A 46 1.12 -19.62 -13.36
CA GLY A 46 2.30 -20.07 -14.06
C GLY A 46 3.57 -19.25 -13.87
N GLY A 47 3.53 -18.09 -13.21
CA GLY A 47 4.74 -17.39 -12.82
C GLY A 47 5.41 -18.08 -11.64
N THR A 48 6.73 -18.17 -11.64
CA THR A 48 7.54 -18.58 -10.49
C THR A 48 7.64 -17.47 -9.44
N GLY A 49 6.79 -16.44 -9.54
CA GLY A 49 6.67 -15.34 -8.61
C GLY A 49 5.69 -15.66 -7.49
N THR A 50 5.89 -15.05 -6.38
CA THR A 50 5.03 -15.12 -5.21
C THR A 50 3.63 -14.61 -5.58
N ALA A 51 2.65 -15.49 -5.63
CA ALA A 51 1.26 -15.11 -5.85
C ALA A 51 0.83 -14.11 -4.76
N GLY A 52 0.02 -13.14 -5.13
CA GLY A 52 -0.57 -12.22 -4.17
C GLY A 52 -1.99 -12.63 -3.82
N MET A 53 -2.43 -12.18 -2.66
CA MET A 53 -3.83 -12.26 -2.22
C MET A 53 -4.48 -10.89 -2.33
N GLN A 54 -5.64 -10.85 -2.96
CA GLN A 54 -6.44 -9.63 -3.00
C GLN A 54 -7.11 -9.40 -1.65
N ILE A 55 -7.01 -8.18 -1.14
CA ILE A 55 -7.67 -7.78 0.10
C ILE A 55 -9.04 -7.21 -0.26
N PRO A 56 -10.14 -7.72 0.32
CA PRO A 56 -11.50 -7.25 0.04
C PRO A 56 -11.78 -5.90 0.73
N ILE A 57 -11.22 -4.83 0.18
CA ILE A 57 -11.35 -3.47 0.72
C ILE A 57 -12.55 -2.75 0.11
N GLU A 58 -13.18 -1.87 0.90
CA GLU A 58 -14.28 -1.02 0.41
C GLU A 58 -13.74 0.18 -0.40
N VAL A 59 -12.68 0.79 0.09
CA VAL A 59 -12.05 1.97 -0.52
C VAL A 59 -10.56 1.92 -0.27
N VAL A 60 -9.76 2.25 -1.28
CA VAL A 60 -8.32 2.48 -1.10
C VAL A 60 -8.14 3.81 -0.36
N PRO A 61 -7.56 3.82 0.85
CA PRO A 61 -7.29 5.06 1.57
C PRO A 61 -6.17 5.85 0.88
N ALA A 62 -6.06 7.13 1.21
CA ALA A 62 -4.92 7.92 0.78
C ALA A 62 -3.62 7.33 1.32
N PHE A 63 -2.61 7.29 0.49
CA PHE A 63 -1.27 6.79 0.83
C PHE A 63 -0.20 7.71 0.23
N GLY A 64 1.01 7.59 0.73
CA GLY A 64 2.13 8.43 0.30
C GLY A 64 3.07 8.73 1.46
N SER A 65 3.79 9.80 1.35
CA SER A 65 4.71 10.27 2.38
C SER A 65 4.59 11.78 2.57
N ASP A 66 4.76 12.21 3.81
CA ASP A 66 4.81 13.61 4.16
C ASP A 66 6.25 14.02 4.50
N ASP A 67 6.69 15.14 3.92
CA ASP A 67 8.00 15.71 4.23
C ASP A 67 7.92 16.56 5.51
N ALA A 68 8.76 16.26 6.48
CA ALA A 68 8.96 17.12 7.63
C ALA A 68 9.98 18.22 7.29
N PHE A 69 9.65 19.46 7.62
CA PHE A 69 10.51 20.61 7.36
C PHE A 69 10.99 21.24 8.67
N ALA A 70 12.29 21.50 8.78
CA ALA A 70 12.83 22.36 9.80
C ALA A 70 12.98 23.78 9.24
N ALA A 71 12.43 24.76 9.95
CA ALA A 71 12.63 26.16 9.63
C ALA A 71 13.83 26.69 10.39
N TYR A 72 14.71 27.42 9.71
CA TYR A 72 15.82 28.12 10.35
C TYR A 72 15.91 29.55 9.86
N SER A 73 16.40 30.43 10.75
CA SER A 73 16.63 31.84 10.44
C SER A 73 18.09 32.05 10.05
N ILE A 74 18.31 32.69 8.92
CA ILE A 74 19.66 33.09 8.49
C ILE A 74 19.91 34.48 9.06
N ALA A 75 21.01 34.65 9.81
CA ALA A 75 21.41 35.93 10.35
C ALA A 75 21.57 36.98 9.22
N GLY A 76 20.86 38.11 9.34
CA GLY A 76 20.88 39.17 8.33
C GLY A 76 19.91 38.97 7.14
N ALA A 77 19.18 37.87 7.05
CA ALA A 77 18.17 37.68 6.03
C ALA A 77 16.77 38.03 6.56
N ARG A 78 15.93 38.65 5.72
CA ARG A 78 14.54 38.99 6.05
C ARG A 78 13.61 37.76 6.05
N THR A 79 14.02 36.68 5.37
CA THR A 79 13.25 35.46 5.20
C THR A 79 14.02 34.27 5.76
N GLY A 80 13.33 33.44 6.56
CA GLY A 80 13.87 32.15 6.98
C GLY A 80 13.87 31.15 5.83
N ALA A 81 14.72 30.15 5.91
CA ALA A 81 14.72 29.01 5.00
C ALA A 81 14.13 27.76 5.66
N LYS A 82 13.59 26.86 4.85
CA LYS A 82 13.11 25.54 5.28
C LYS A 82 13.98 24.46 4.66
N ILE A 83 14.33 23.47 5.43
CA ILE A 83 15.05 22.27 4.97
C ILE A 83 14.18 21.07 5.22
N THR A 84 14.01 20.21 4.23
CA THR A 84 13.42 18.89 4.42
C THR A 84 14.32 18.09 5.34
N THR A 85 13.77 17.61 6.45
CA THR A 85 14.53 16.89 7.48
C THR A 85 14.31 15.40 7.39
N GLN A 86 13.08 14.96 7.18
CA GLN A 86 12.71 13.55 7.18
C GLN A 86 11.46 13.34 6.34
N ASN A 87 11.47 12.29 5.52
CA ASN A 87 10.29 11.79 4.86
C ASN A 87 9.59 10.80 5.79
N GLN A 88 8.31 11.02 6.07
CA GLN A 88 7.51 10.14 6.92
C GLN A 88 6.39 9.51 6.09
N PRO A 89 6.47 8.19 5.85
CA PRO A 89 5.39 7.50 5.16
C PRO A 89 4.11 7.53 6.00
N THR A 90 3.00 7.85 5.35
CA THR A 90 1.69 7.93 6.00
C THR A 90 1.12 6.53 6.22
N SER A 91 0.68 6.26 7.44
CA SER A 91 -0.01 5.01 7.76
C SER A 91 -1.38 4.95 7.12
N MET A 92 -1.77 3.80 6.58
CA MET A 92 -3.02 3.57 5.87
C MET A 92 -3.97 2.78 6.76
N THR A 93 -5.09 3.40 7.16
CA THR A 93 -6.18 2.67 7.82
C THR A 93 -7.14 2.13 6.77
N ILE A 94 -7.32 0.83 6.77
CA ILE A 94 -8.07 0.08 5.76
C ILE A 94 -9.28 -0.57 6.43
N THR A 95 -10.42 -0.48 5.77
CA THR A 95 -11.65 -1.18 6.16
C THR A 95 -11.95 -2.23 5.10
N ALA A 96 -12.07 -3.48 5.55
CA ALA A 96 -12.39 -4.61 4.71
C ALA A 96 -13.68 -5.29 5.18
N ALA A 97 -14.49 -5.78 4.24
CA ALA A 97 -15.62 -6.65 4.55
C ALA A 97 -15.10 -7.95 5.17
N TYR A 98 -15.52 -8.26 6.39
CA TYR A 98 -14.97 -9.43 7.11
C TYR A 98 -15.62 -10.73 6.66
N ASN A 99 -14.78 -11.63 6.17
CA ASN A 99 -15.14 -13.03 5.91
C ASN A 99 -14.13 -13.94 6.62
N SER A 100 -14.59 -14.75 7.54
CA SER A 100 -13.74 -15.67 8.31
C SER A 100 -13.06 -16.77 7.49
N ALA A 101 -13.48 -16.98 6.25
CA ALA A 101 -12.89 -17.94 5.32
C ALA A 101 -11.92 -17.28 4.32
N ASP A 102 -11.79 -15.96 4.31
CA ASP A 102 -10.93 -15.25 3.39
C ASP A 102 -9.45 -15.37 3.82
N PRO A 103 -8.59 -15.96 2.99
CA PRO A 103 -7.19 -16.21 3.35
C PRO A 103 -6.40 -14.91 3.55
N ALA A 104 -6.71 -13.84 2.80
CA ALA A 104 -6.02 -12.57 2.95
C ALA A 104 -6.30 -11.94 4.32
N LEU A 105 -7.56 -11.98 4.77
CA LEU A 105 -7.95 -11.44 6.08
C LEU A 105 -7.37 -12.26 7.23
N LEU A 106 -7.35 -13.60 7.11
CA LEU A 106 -6.72 -14.46 8.10
C LEU A 106 -5.23 -14.17 8.22
N GLN A 107 -4.55 -13.95 7.10
CA GLN A 107 -3.12 -13.62 7.09
C GLN A 107 -2.86 -12.23 7.68
N ILE A 108 -3.70 -11.23 7.39
CA ILE A 108 -3.61 -9.89 7.98
C ILE A 108 -3.72 -9.96 9.50
N VAL A 109 -4.66 -10.75 10.01
CA VAL A 109 -4.82 -10.94 11.47
C VAL A 109 -3.59 -11.62 12.08
N ALA A 110 -3.05 -12.63 11.41
CA ALA A 110 -1.84 -13.33 11.88
C ALA A 110 -0.62 -12.39 11.91
N ASP A 111 -0.42 -11.60 10.86
CA ASP A 111 0.67 -10.63 10.75
C ASP A 111 0.56 -9.52 11.80
N GLY A 112 -0.65 -9.01 12.02
CA GLY A 112 -0.89 -7.99 13.03
C GLY A 112 -0.66 -8.50 14.47
N ASN A 113 -1.03 -9.74 14.74
CA ASN A 113 -0.74 -10.38 16.03
C ASN A 113 0.77 -10.63 16.21
N SER A 114 1.49 -10.93 15.15
CA SER A 114 2.96 -11.07 15.18
C SER A 114 3.66 -9.73 15.39
N GLY A 115 3.17 -8.66 14.76
CA GLY A 115 3.73 -7.31 14.84
C GLY A 115 5.12 -7.14 14.23
N THR A 116 5.71 -8.19 13.66
CA THR A 116 7.10 -8.18 13.13
C THR A 116 7.18 -8.44 11.63
N VAL A 117 6.13 -9.01 11.05
CA VAL A 117 6.12 -9.41 9.64
C VAL A 117 6.04 -8.18 8.74
N ILE A 118 6.93 -8.10 7.76
CA ILE A 118 6.92 -7.09 6.71
C ILE A 118 6.50 -7.78 5.43
N ARG A 119 5.49 -7.24 4.73
CA ARG A 119 5.03 -7.70 3.43
C ARG A 119 5.05 -6.59 2.40
N THR A 120 5.13 -6.98 1.14
CA THR A 120 4.86 -6.05 0.05
C THR A 120 3.35 -5.97 -0.18
N TYR A 121 2.86 -4.74 -0.21
CA TYR A 121 1.50 -4.38 -0.56
C TYR A 121 1.50 -3.69 -1.92
N VAL A 122 0.48 -3.95 -2.70
CA VAL A 122 0.31 -3.37 -4.02
C VAL A 122 -1.08 -2.80 -4.16
N VAL A 123 -1.17 -1.54 -4.53
CA VAL A 123 -2.41 -0.90 -4.95
C VAL A 123 -2.39 -0.82 -6.46
N SER A 124 -3.19 -1.64 -7.12
CA SER A 124 -3.32 -1.63 -8.58
C SER A 124 -4.56 -0.87 -9.01
N TRP A 125 -4.48 -0.27 -10.18
CA TRP A 125 -5.58 0.42 -10.82
C TRP A 125 -5.61 0.10 -12.31
N THR A 126 -6.80 0.11 -12.89
CA THR A 126 -6.99 -0.02 -14.33
C THR A 126 -8.09 0.90 -14.79
N ASP A 127 -7.90 1.49 -15.95
CA ASP A 127 -8.93 2.28 -16.66
C ASP A 127 -9.61 1.51 -17.80
N GLY A 128 -9.31 0.21 -17.89
CA GLY A 128 -9.78 -0.68 -18.95
C GLY A 128 -8.86 -0.77 -20.15
N THR A 129 -7.83 0.07 -20.23
CA THR A 129 -6.81 0.07 -21.30
C THR A 129 -5.41 -0.07 -20.69
N ASP A 130 -5.12 0.78 -19.72
CA ASP A 130 -3.84 0.83 -19.05
C ASP A 130 -3.98 0.28 -17.62
N THR A 131 -2.97 -0.42 -17.15
CA THR A 131 -2.88 -0.90 -15.78
C THR A 131 -1.63 -0.32 -15.14
N GLY A 132 -1.77 0.19 -13.94
CA GLY A 132 -0.65 0.68 -13.15
C GLY A 132 -0.75 0.20 -11.72
N ALA A 133 0.35 0.30 -11.00
CA ALA A 133 0.41 -0.10 -9.61
C ALA A 133 1.34 0.79 -8.80
N PHE A 134 1.01 0.92 -7.52
CA PHE A 134 1.89 1.44 -6.48
C PHE A 134 2.22 0.32 -5.52
N ALA A 135 3.49 0.05 -5.32
CA ALA A 135 3.97 -1.01 -4.44
C ALA A 135 4.78 -0.43 -3.28
N PHE A 136 4.59 -0.98 -2.10
CA PHE A 136 5.34 -0.58 -0.91
C PHE A 136 5.43 -1.73 0.09
N ASN A 137 6.46 -1.69 0.93
CA ASN A 137 6.60 -2.62 2.04
C ASN A 137 5.97 -2.06 3.30
N GLY A 138 5.25 -2.88 4.05
CA GLY A 138 4.55 -2.43 5.25
C GLY A 138 4.38 -3.52 6.29
N ARG A 139 3.99 -3.08 7.50
CA ARG A 139 3.57 -3.94 8.61
C ARG A 139 2.12 -3.65 8.96
N VAL A 140 1.41 -4.69 9.35
CA VAL A 140 0.05 -4.56 9.87
C VAL A 140 0.09 -4.25 11.36
N GLY A 141 -0.79 -3.35 11.78
CA GLY A 141 -1.06 -3.06 13.19
C GLY A 141 -2.49 -2.58 13.40
N GLY A 142 -2.88 -2.31 14.64
CA GLY A 142 -4.16 -1.69 14.96
C GLY A 142 -5.38 -2.46 14.46
N ILE A 143 -5.42 -3.77 14.70
CA ILE A 143 -6.53 -4.62 14.26
C ILE A 143 -7.76 -4.41 15.13
N HIS A 144 -8.89 -4.10 14.50
CA HIS A 144 -10.19 -3.94 15.14
C HIS A 144 -11.28 -4.66 14.35
N TRP A 145 -12.23 -5.24 15.06
CA TRP A 145 -13.43 -5.80 14.46
C TRP A 145 -14.62 -4.90 14.75
N ASP A 146 -15.39 -4.58 13.73
CA ASP A 146 -16.70 -3.95 13.86
C ASP A 146 -17.76 -5.00 13.50
N MET A 147 -18.44 -5.50 14.53
CA MET A 147 -19.42 -6.57 14.41
C MET A 147 -20.77 -6.09 14.90
N ALA A 148 -21.45 -5.30 14.09
CA ALA A 148 -22.80 -4.84 14.41
C ALA A 148 -23.82 -5.92 14.08
N PRO A 149 -24.80 -6.21 14.98
CA PRO A 149 -25.76 -7.31 14.80
C PRO A 149 -26.66 -7.21 13.57
N SER A 150 -26.80 -6.03 13.00
CA SER A 150 -27.67 -5.74 11.84
C SER A 150 -26.93 -5.15 10.64
N ALA A 151 -25.62 -5.14 10.68
CA ALA A 151 -24.79 -4.60 9.61
C ALA A 151 -23.70 -5.60 9.19
N GLU A 152 -23.07 -5.35 8.07
CA GLU A 152 -21.92 -6.10 7.60
C GLU A 152 -20.79 -6.06 8.63
N SER A 153 -20.22 -7.22 8.94
CA SER A 153 -19.05 -7.30 9.81
C SER A 153 -17.81 -6.79 9.07
N LYS A 154 -17.02 -5.97 9.73
CA LYS A 154 -15.84 -5.34 9.14
C LYS A 154 -14.59 -5.62 9.95
N LEU A 155 -13.49 -5.78 9.24
CA LEU A 155 -12.14 -5.79 9.79
C LEU A 155 -11.48 -4.45 9.46
N ILE A 156 -11.06 -3.72 10.49
CA ILE A 156 -10.34 -2.46 10.36
C ILE A 156 -8.91 -2.71 10.81
N PHE A 157 -7.95 -2.39 9.97
CA PHE A 157 -6.53 -2.54 10.29
C PHE A 157 -5.71 -1.39 9.71
N THR A 158 -4.53 -1.19 10.24
CA THR A 158 -3.62 -0.14 9.76
C THR A 158 -2.37 -0.78 9.19
N VAL A 159 -2.01 -0.39 7.96
CA VAL A 159 -0.73 -0.73 7.36
C VAL A 159 0.23 0.44 7.57
N HIS A 160 1.35 0.16 8.21
CA HIS A 160 2.43 1.10 8.44
C HIS A 160 3.53 0.84 7.41
N PRO A 161 3.74 1.72 6.42
CA PRO A 161 4.85 1.57 5.48
C PRO A 161 6.19 1.56 6.21
N VAL A 162 7.10 0.70 5.75
CA VAL A 162 8.41 0.48 6.37
C VAL A 162 9.52 0.79 5.37
N GLY A 163 10.48 1.59 5.83
CA GLY A 163 11.61 2.01 5.00
C GLY A 163 11.28 3.26 4.18
N GLY A 164 12.08 4.28 4.26
CA GLY A 164 11.92 5.60 3.65
C GLY A 164 11.32 5.58 2.24
N ASP A 165 11.76 6.06 1.24
CA ASP A 165 11.26 6.28 -0.13
C ASP A 165 10.68 5.05 -0.89
N ASN A 166 9.92 4.19 -0.23
CA ASN A 166 9.55 2.87 -0.72
C ASN A 166 8.16 2.78 -1.38
N PHE A 167 7.66 3.86 -1.93
CA PHE A 167 6.52 3.78 -2.84
C PHE A 167 7.03 3.68 -4.27
N GLY A 168 7.10 2.46 -4.79
CA GLY A 168 7.38 2.22 -6.21
C GLY A 168 6.15 2.46 -7.06
N GLN A 169 6.32 3.03 -8.25
CA GLN A 169 5.28 3.14 -9.27
C GLN A 169 5.71 2.39 -10.51
N SER A 170 4.84 1.51 -10.99
CA SER A 170 5.08 0.75 -12.22
C SER A 170 3.84 0.68 -13.08
N ASN A 171 4.01 0.57 -14.38
CA ASN A 171 2.93 0.46 -15.36
C ASN A 171 3.23 -0.71 -16.31
N SER A 172 2.16 -1.32 -16.80
CA SER A 172 2.21 -2.35 -17.85
C SER A 172 2.61 -1.75 -19.20
#